data_4ce20aa356b00aa544939f08c5fe78c3
#
_entry.id   4ce20aa356b00aa544939f08c5fe78c3
#
_cell.length_a   1.000
_cell.length_b   1.000
_cell.length_c   1.000
_cell.angle_alpha   90.00
_cell.angle_beta   90.00
_cell.angle_gamma   90.00
#
_symmetry.space_group_name_H-M   'P 1'
#
loop_
_entity.id
_entity.type
_entity.pdbx_description
1 polymer ?
#
loop_
_entity_poly.entity_id
_entity_poly.type
_entity_poly.pdbx_seq_one_letter_code
_entity_poly.pdbx_strand_id
1 'polypeptide(L)'
;RVFELDNTYKWEDCYGDEVLIPENQRTEDGNSPKEQLASLVKGGSNAKGYTLTEYINDINRENTEVLAEYGADEKVRQAYTYGESGIGERVSVDKSEESSYYLYDGRNSVTGILTETANLTNSYQYDPYGNLTSGTADGVNYYGYNGESTNVKTGLQYLRARYYNAENGTFTTEDSDLGTTENPLTRNRYDYTTNNPLNYSDPTGHSLWSRIMRAAKKAAKI
;
A
#
# COMPACT_ATOMS: atom_id res chain seq x y z
N ARG A 1 -0.44 13.61 -4.33
CA ARG A 1 -0.27 12.73 -5.51
C ARG A 1 0.93 11.85 -5.27
N VAL A 2 0.74 10.54 -5.39
CA VAL A 2 1.81 9.54 -5.34
C VAL A 2 1.92 8.95 -6.74
N PHE A 3 3.12 8.77 -7.22
CA PHE A 3 3.39 8.20 -8.55
C PHE A 3 4.08 6.86 -8.39
N GLU A 4 3.62 5.87 -9.10
CA GLU A 4 4.27 4.58 -9.24
C GLU A 4 4.70 4.37 -10.68
N LEU A 5 5.97 4.06 -10.90
CA LEU A 5 6.52 3.70 -12.20
C LEU A 5 6.73 2.20 -12.24
N ASP A 6 5.94 1.52 -13.07
CA ASP A 6 6.04 0.08 -13.24
C ASP A 6 7.06 -0.29 -14.33
N ASN A 7 8.30 -0.45 -13.93
CA ASN A 7 9.32 -1.17 -14.67
C ASN A 7 10.41 -1.65 -13.71
N THR A 8 11.36 -2.47 -14.15
CA THR A 8 12.38 -3.17 -13.37
C THR A 8 13.19 -2.35 -12.38
N TYR A 9 13.05 -1.05 -12.37
CA TYR A 9 13.63 -0.12 -11.40
C TYR A 9 12.56 0.73 -10.78
N LYS A 10 12.11 0.35 -9.59
CA LYS A 10 11.11 1.09 -8.82
C LYS A 10 11.71 2.21 -8.03
N TRP A 11 10.99 3.29 -8.06
CA TRP A 11 11.14 4.36 -7.10
C TRP A 11 9.81 4.79 -6.57
N GLU A 12 9.72 4.76 -5.29
CA GLU A 12 8.63 5.36 -4.54
C GLU A 12 9.24 6.45 -3.70
N ASP A 13 8.78 7.66 -3.89
CA ASP A 13 8.98 8.72 -2.95
C ASP A 13 7.64 9.20 -2.42
N CYS A 14 7.36 8.87 -1.17
CA CYS A 14 6.18 9.37 -0.47
C CYS A 14 6.33 10.84 -0.06
N TYR A 15 7.52 11.40 -0.16
CA TYR A 15 7.85 12.75 0.31
C TYR A 15 8.60 13.63 -0.70
N GLY A 16 8.69 13.21 -1.93
CA GLY A 16 8.73 14.19 -3.03
C GLY A 16 10.05 14.60 -3.60
N ASP A 17 11.21 14.01 -3.36
CA ASP A 17 12.40 14.68 -3.88
C ASP A 17 13.37 13.90 -4.76
N GLU A 18 13.32 12.58 -4.89
CA GLU A 18 14.23 11.90 -5.81
C GLU A 18 13.60 10.72 -6.57
N VAL A 19 13.14 10.98 -7.77
CA VAL A 19 12.88 9.90 -8.74
C VAL A 19 14.20 9.57 -9.44
N LEU A 20 14.75 8.37 -9.20
CA LEU A 20 15.93 7.92 -9.96
C LEU A 20 15.48 7.45 -11.35
N ILE A 21 15.77 8.23 -12.35
CA ILE A 21 15.68 7.82 -13.74
C ILE A 21 16.93 6.99 -14.07
N PRO A 22 16.78 5.82 -14.70
CA PRO A 22 17.92 5.03 -15.15
C PRO A 22 18.92 5.88 -15.93
N GLU A 23 20.20 5.63 -15.73
CA GLU A 23 21.30 6.46 -16.29
C GLU A 23 21.21 6.61 -17.81
N ASN A 24 20.74 5.57 -18.51
CA ASN A 24 20.49 5.55 -19.95
C ASN A 24 19.27 6.35 -20.42
N GLN A 25 18.49 6.93 -19.49
CA GLN A 25 17.31 7.73 -19.76
C GLN A 25 17.40 9.15 -19.18
N ARG A 26 18.56 9.50 -18.60
CA ARG A 26 18.83 10.88 -18.16
C ARG A 26 19.03 11.74 -19.40
N THR A 27 18.28 12.82 -19.50
CA THR A 27 18.49 13.80 -20.55
C THR A 27 19.62 14.75 -20.13
N GLU A 28 20.45 15.17 -21.08
CA GLU A 28 21.56 16.10 -20.84
C GLU A 28 21.10 17.52 -20.49
N ASP A 29 19.83 17.77 -20.49
CA ASP A 29 19.22 19.12 -20.46
C ASP A 29 19.09 19.69 -19.07
N GLY A 30 19.51 19.00 -18.01
CA GLY A 30 19.54 19.55 -16.65
C GLY A 30 18.15 19.74 -16.00
N ASN A 31 17.10 19.18 -16.58
CA ASN A 31 15.75 19.22 -16.01
C ASN A 31 15.67 18.41 -14.72
N SER A 32 14.87 18.86 -13.77
CA SER A 32 14.64 18.13 -12.54
C SER A 32 14.03 16.75 -12.84
N PRO A 33 14.27 15.73 -12.00
CA PRO A 33 13.64 14.41 -12.16
C PRO A 33 12.12 14.47 -12.33
N LYS A 34 11.48 15.42 -11.68
CA LYS A 34 10.03 15.66 -11.78
C LYS A 34 9.61 16.20 -13.16
N GLU A 35 10.41 17.08 -13.76
CA GLU A 35 10.15 17.62 -15.10
C GLU A 35 10.45 16.59 -16.17
N GLN A 36 11.48 15.78 -15.98
CA GLN A 36 11.80 14.66 -16.84
C GLN A 36 10.68 13.61 -16.81
N LEU A 37 10.19 13.25 -15.63
CA LEU A 37 9.04 12.37 -15.46
C LEU A 37 7.79 12.94 -16.14
N ALA A 38 7.51 14.24 -15.93
CA ALA A 38 6.38 14.91 -16.56
C ALA A 38 6.49 14.96 -18.09
N SER A 39 7.70 15.06 -18.65
CA SER A 39 7.95 15.03 -20.08
C SER A 39 7.75 13.62 -20.65
N LEU A 40 8.20 12.59 -19.94
CA LEU A 40 7.96 11.18 -20.29
C LEU A 40 6.48 10.85 -20.32
N VAL A 41 5.72 11.40 -19.39
CA VAL A 41 4.26 11.20 -19.27
C VAL A 41 3.49 12.01 -20.30
N LYS A 42 3.84 13.30 -20.51
CA LYS A 42 3.20 14.19 -21.49
C LYS A 42 3.49 13.79 -22.94
N GLY A 43 4.57 13.09 -23.19
CA GLY A 43 4.91 12.53 -24.50
C GLY A 43 3.93 11.49 -25.04
N GLY A 44 2.90 11.16 -24.27
CA GLY A 44 1.66 10.49 -24.72
C GLY A 44 1.81 9.07 -25.20
N SER A 45 2.98 8.52 -25.23
CA SER A 45 3.17 7.16 -25.67
C SER A 45 4.41 6.57 -25.06
N ASN A 46 4.19 5.63 -24.18
CA ASN A 46 5.07 4.50 -24.02
C ASN A 46 6.56 4.86 -24.00
N ALA A 47 6.98 5.56 -22.98
CA ALA A 47 8.37 5.45 -22.61
C ALA A 47 8.60 3.96 -22.32
N LYS A 48 8.92 3.24 -23.35
CA LYS A 48 9.21 1.80 -23.47
C LYS A 48 9.10 1.04 -22.15
N GLY A 49 7.89 0.57 -21.82
CA GLY A 49 7.69 -0.33 -20.71
C GLY A 49 7.43 0.31 -19.33
N TYR A 50 7.15 1.59 -19.25
CA TYR A 50 6.71 2.24 -18.02
C TYR A 50 5.20 2.46 -18.01
N THR A 51 4.58 2.19 -16.87
CA THR A 51 3.19 2.55 -16.60
C THR A 51 3.18 3.62 -15.52
N LEU A 52 2.56 4.76 -15.78
CA LEU A 52 2.32 5.76 -14.76
C LEU A 52 0.97 5.50 -14.11
N THR A 53 0.97 5.40 -12.79
CA THR A 53 -0.24 5.40 -11.99
C THR A 53 -0.22 6.62 -11.06
N GLU A 54 -1.28 7.39 -11.09
CA GLU A 54 -1.49 8.56 -10.27
C GLU A 54 -2.60 8.27 -9.26
N TYR A 55 -2.35 8.57 -7.98
CA TYR A 55 -3.28 8.27 -6.90
C TYR A 55 -3.97 9.52 -6.38
N ILE A 56 -5.29 9.45 -6.21
CA ILE A 56 -6.06 10.42 -5.45
C ILE A 56 -6.32 9.86 -4.07
N ASN A 57 -5.91 10.61 -3.08
CA ASN A 57 -5.95 10.19 -1.69
C ASN A 57 -6.97 11.01 -0.88
N ASP A 58 -7.73 10.34 0.00
CA ASP A 58 -8.52 10.98 1.05
C ASP A 58 -7.62 11.27 2.26
N ILE A 59 -7.22 12.53 2.37
CA ILE A 59 -6.37 13.01 3.48
C ILE A 59 -7.16 13.35 4.74
N ASN A 60 -8.50 13.30 4.70
CA ASN A 60 -9.35 13.62 5.85
C ASN A 60 -9.55 12.41 6.78
N ARG A 61 -9.13 11.23 6.35
CA ARG A 61 -9.17 10.03 7.19
C ARG A 61 -8.01 10.01 8.18
N GLU A 62 -8.14 9.26 9.26
CA GLU A 62 -7.07 9.05 10.27
C GLU A 62 -5.78 8.55 9.61
N ASN A 63 -5.90 7.67 8.63
CA ASN A 63 -4.81 7.31 7.72
C ASN A 63 -5.26 7.63 6.29
N THR A 64 -4.35 8.19 5.53
CA THR A 64 -4.57 8.48 4.12
C THR A 64 -4.93 7.21 3.35
N GLU A 65 -6.05 7.24 2.62
CA GLU A 65 -6.56 6.12 1.83
C GLU A 65 -6.67 6.53 0.36
N VAL A 66 -6.33 5.61 -0.53
CA VAL A 66 -6.44 5.83 -1.99
C VAL A 66 -7.91 5.77 -2.39
N LEU A 67 -8.45 6.85 -2.96
CA LEU A 67 -9.81 6.88 -3.49
C LEU A 67 -9.89 6.42 -4.94
N ALA A 68 -8.91 6.76 -5.75
CA ALA A 68 -8.88 6.40 -7.15
C ALA A 68 -7.46 6.36 -7.71
N GLU A 69 -7.29 5.59 -8.74
CA GLU A 69 -6.06 5.46 -9.51
C GLU A 69 -6.31 5.90 -10.96
N TYR A 70 -5.39 6.68 -11.48
CA TYR A 70 -5.45 7.23 -12.84
C TYR A 70 -4.26 6.77 -13.65
N GLY A 71 -4.48 6.52 -14.92
CA GLY A 71 -3.41 6.31 -15.87
C GLY A 71 -2.84 7.63 -16.41
N ALA A 72 -1.76 7.54 -17.17
CA ALA A 72 -1.15 8.67 -17.88
C ALA A 72 -2.10 9.38 -18.86
N ASP A 73 -3.17 8.72 -19.28
CA ASP A 73 -4.24 9.24 -20.13
C ASP A 73 -5.34 9.97 -19.36
N GLU A 74 -5.10 10.25 -18.06
CA GLU A 74 -6.02 10.89 -17.13
C GLU A 74 -7.35 10.12 -16.95
N LYS A 75 -7.41 8.86 -17.35
CA LYS A 75 -8.58 8.01 -17.13
C LYS A 75 -8.48 7.25 -15.82
N VAL A 76 -9.60 7.16 -15.11
CA VAL A 76 -9.72 6.33 -13.92
C VAL A 76 -9.48 4.87 -14.31
N ARG A 77 -8.53 4.23 -13.67
CA ARG A 77 -8.24 2.79 -13.80
C ARG A 77 -9.04 1.99 -12.82
N GLN A 78 -9.10 2.48 -11.59
CA GLN A 78 -9.92 1.90 -10.54
C GLN A 78 -10.27 2.95 -9.47
N ALA A 79 -11.41 2.76 -8.84
CA ALA A 79 -11.89 3.58 -7.74
C ALA A 79 -12.29 2.70 -6.57
N TYR A 80 -12.15 3.21 -5.34
CA TYR A 80 -12.40 2.45 -4.13
C TYR A 80 -13.50 3.07 -3.30
N THR A 81 -14.39 2.23 -2.77
CA THR A 81 -15.37 2.62 -1.76
C THR A 81 -14.94 2.08 -0.41
N TYR A 82 -15.08 2.89 0.62
CA TYR A 82 -14.67 2.56 1.98
C TYR A 82 -15.86 2.53 2.93
N GLY A 83 -15.80 1.61 3.89
CA GLY A 83 -16.70 1.60 5.04
C GLY A 83 -16.44 2.77 6.00
N GLU A 84 -17.38 3.00 6.91
CA GLU A 84 -17.26 4.09 7.89
C GLU A 84 -16.31 3.78 9.05
N SER A 85 -15.96 2.54 9.24
CA SER A 85 -15.52 2.04 10.56
C SER A 85 -14.04 1.70 10.68
N GLY A 86 -13.19 1.87 9.66
CA GLY A 86 -11.82 1.39 9.84
C GLY A 86 -10.75 1.91 8.90
N ILE A 87 -9.53 1.70 9.34
CA ILE A 87 -8.33 1.85 8.54
C ILE A 87 -8.31 0.73 7.50
N GLY A 88 -8.16 1.08 6.23
CA GLY A 88 -8.01 0.10 5.14
C GLY A 88 -9.24 -0.77 4.87
N GLU A 89 -10.42 -0.45 5.42
CA GLU A 89 -11.64 -1.21 5.17
C GLU A 89 -12.28 -0.78 3.84
N ARG A 90 -11.72 -1.26 2.74
CA ARG A 90 -12.30 -1.10 1.40
C ARG A 90 -13.49 -2.02 1.26
N VAL A 91 -14.62 -1.49 0.85
CA VAL A 91 -15.82 -2.29 0.57
C VAL A 91 -15.75 -2.84 -0.84
N SER A 92 -15.47 -1.97 -1.82
CA SER A 92 -15.39 -2.36 -3.21
C SER A 92 -14.24 -1.68 -3.95
N VAL A 93 -13.90 -2.26 -5.07
CA VAL A 93 -13.10 -1.65 -6.13
C VAL A 93 -13.89 -1.71 -7.43
N ASP A 94 -14.01 -0.55 -8.08
CA ASP A 94 -14.68 -0.40 -9.36
C ASP A 94 -13.61 -0.23 -10.45
N LYS A 95 -13.59 -1.15 -11.41
CA LYS A 95 -12.69 -1.17 -12.56
C LYS A 95 -13.50 -1.13 -13.84
N SER A 96 -13.42 -0.01 -14.58
CA SER A 96 -14.22 0.21 -15.78
C SER A 96 -15.72 0.13 -15.49
N GLU A 97 -16.38 -0.98 -15.84
CA GLU A 97 -17.81 -1.21 -15.64
C GLU A 97 -18.09 -2.37 -14.67
N GLU A 98 -17.04 -2.92 -14.03
CA GLU A 98 -17.16 -4.06 -13.13
C GLU A 98 -16.78 -3.66 -11.70
N SER A 99 -17.62 -4.04 -10.75
CA SER A 99 -17.35 -3.88 -9.32
C SER A 99 -16.95 -5.21 -8.69
N SER A 100 -15.97 -5.15 -7.82
CA SER A 100 -15.56 -6.27 -7.00
C SER A 100 -15.57 -5.90 -5.52
N TYR A 101 -15.87 -6.86 -4.66
CA TYR A 101 -16.06 -6.65 -3.23
C TYR A 101 -15.02 -7.41 -2.43
N TYR A 102 -14.51 -6.77 -1.38
CA TYR A 102 -13.48 -7.32 -0.52
C TYR A 102 -14.06 -8.14 0.62
N LEU A 103 -13.48 -9.31 0.87
CA LEU A 103 -13.70 -10.11 2.08
C LEU A 103 -12.52 -9.98 3.03
N TYR A 104 -12.80 -9.89 4.32
CA TYR A 104 -11.78 -9.66 5.34
C TYR A 104 -11.83 -10.71 6.46
N ASP A 105 -10.66 -10.97 7.04
CA ASP A 105 -10.56 -11.67 8.31
C ASP A 105 -10.73 -10.70 9.52
N GLY A 106 -10.65 -11.26 10.73
CA GLY A 106 -10.75 -10.48 11.97
C GLY A 106 -9.58 -9.51 12.22
N ARG A 107 -8.55 -9.55 11.38
CA ARG A 107 -7.40 -8.63 11.39
C ARG A 107 -7.50 -7.52 10.36
N ASN A 108 -8.54 -7.54 9.56
CA ASN A 108 -8.70 -6.68 8.39
C ASN A 108 -7.77 -7.05 7.22
N SER A 109 -7.26 -8.28 7.17
CA SER A 109 -6.55 -8.76 5.99
C SER A 109 -7.57 -9.19 4.94
N VAL A 110 -7.31 -8.86 3.67
CA VAL A 110 -8.15 -9.31 2.56
C VAL A 110 -7.98 -10.81 2.38
N THR A 111 -9.07 -11.55 2.53
CA THR A 111 -9.10 -13.02 2.38
C THR A 111 -9.73 -13.47 1.08
N GLY A 112 -10.42 -12.59 0.38
CA GLY A 112 -11.01 -12.90 -0.91
C GLY A 112 -11.57 -11.69 -1.63
N ILE A 113 -11.85 -11.89 -2.90
CA ILE A 113 -12.51 -10.93 -3.78
C ILE A 113 -13.75 -11.60 -4.38
N LEU A 114 -14.90 -10.91 -4.31
CA LEU A 114 -16.16 -11.34 -4.89
C LEU A 114 -16.51 -10.46 -6.10
N THR A 115 -17.15 -11.06 -7.09
CA THR A 115 -17.84 -10.31 -8.15
C THR A 115 -19.18 -9.74 -7.64
N GLU A 116 -19.83 -8.91 -8.44
CA GLU A 116 -21.21 -8.44 -8.18
C GLU A 116 -22.24 -9.58 -8.04
N THR A 117 -21.98 -10.71 -8.67
CA THR A 117 -22.83 -11.91 -8.56
C THR A 117 -22.43 -12.84 -7.41
N ALA A 118 -21.61 -12.33 -6.47
CA ALA A 118 -21.11 -13.04 -5.29
C ALA A 118 -20.28 -14.29 -5.61
N ASN A 119 -19.66 -14.37 -6.78
CA ASN A 119 -18.70 -15.42 -7.09
C ASN A 119 -17.32 -15.05 -6.54
N LEU A 120 -16.68 -15.97 -5.83
CA LEU A 120 -15.32 -15.81 -5.34
C LEU A 120 -14.34 -15.95 -6.52
N THR A 121 -13.62 -14.87 -6.83
CA THR A 121 -12.60 -14.86 -7.89
C THR A 121 -11.21 -15.13 -7.36
N ASN A 122 -10.88 -14.61 -6.19
CA ASN A 122 -9.57 -14.73 -5.56
C ASN A 122 -9.72 -15.07 -4.09
N SER A 123 -8.80 -15.85 -3.56
CA SER A 123 -8.73 -16.23 -2.16
C SER A 123 -7.29 -16.15 -1.67
N TYR A 124 -7.10 -15.60 -0.45
CA TYR A 124 -5.77 -15.35 0.12
C TYR A 124 -5.69 -15.82 1.56
N GLN A 125 -4.55 -16.36 1.95
CA GLN A 125 -4.22 -16.67 3.33
C GLN A 125 -2.82 -16.18 3.66
N TYR A 126 -2.62 -15.73 4.88
CA TYR A 126 -1.36 -15.16 5.34
C TYR A 126 -0.87 -15.84 6.61
N ASP A 127 0.44 -15.91 6.76
CA ASP A 127 1.04 -16.22 8.03
C ASP A 127 0.91 -15.04 9.02
N PRO A 128 1.33 -15.19 10.29
CA PRO A 128 1.24 -14.10 11.26
C PRO A 128 2.00 -12.82 10.87
N TYR A 129 3.02 -12.91 10.04
CA TYR A 129 3.81 -11.78 9.59
C TYR A 129 3.33 -11.18 8.27
N GLY A 130 2.39 -11.84 7.58
CA GLY A 130 1.79 -11.35 6.34
C GLY A 130 2.36 -11.94 5.07
N ASN A 131 3.18 -13.00 5.17
CA ASN A 131 3.56 -13.76 4.00
C ASN A 131 2.36 -14.52 3.48
N LEU A 132 2.16 -14.46 2.16
CA LEU A 132 1.08 -15.19 1.51
C LEU A 132 1.37 -16.71 1.56
N THR A 133 0.50 -17.46 2.23
CA THR A 133 0.62 -18.91 2.38
C THR A 133 -0.29 -19.68 1.42
N SER A 134 -1.33 -19.02 0.93
CA SER A 134 -2.23 -19.57 -0.10
C SER A 134 -2.81 -18.43 -0.93
N GLY A 135 -3.08 -18.69 -2.19
CA GLY A 135 -3.48 -17.70 -3.19
C GLY A 135 -2.28 -17.20 -3.98
N THR A 136 -2.53 -16.30 -4.91
CA THR A 136 -1.50 -15.73 -5.79
C THR A 136 -1.62 -14.21 -5.77
N ALA A 137 -0.50 -13.54 -5.61
CA ALA A 137 -0.40 -12.10 -5.85
C ALA A 137 -0.48 -11.89 -7.36
N ASP A 138 -1.68 -11.62 -7.86
CA ASP A 138 -2.00 -11.60 -9.29
C ASP A 138 -1.80 -10.24 -9.97
N GLY A 139 -1.44 -9.21 -9.19
CA GLY A 139 -1.32 -7.85 -9.68
C GLY A 139 -2.66 -7.15 -9.96
N VAL A 140 -3.78 -7.84 -9.75
CA VAL A 140 -5.13 -7.28 -9.89
C VAL A 140 -5.59 -6.61 -8.60
N ASN A 141 -5.22 -7.22 -7.48
CA ASN A 141 -5.46 -6.69 -6.15
C ASN A 141 -4.13 -6.49 -5.43
N TYR A 142 -3.86 -5.25 -5.02
CA TYR A 142 -2.63 -4.91 -4.27
C TYR A 142 -2.82 -4.98 -2.76
N TYR A 143 -4.07 -4.99 -2.30
CA TYR A 143 -4.41 -4.91 -0.88
C TYR A 143 -4.55 -6.30 -0.29
N GLY A 144 -3.82 -6.54 0.77
CA GLY A 144 -3.70 -7.89 1.34
C GLY A 144 -3.68 -7.90 2.86
N TYR A 145 -2.58 -8.29 3.43
CA TYR A 145 -2.39 -8.39 4.87
C TYR A 145 -2.68 -7.06 5.58
N ASN A 146 -3.52 -7.11 6.64
CA ASN A 146 -4.04 -5.95 7.37
C ASN A 146 -4.77 -4.90 6.50
N GLY A 147 -5.18 -5.24 5.27
CA GLY A 147 -5.82 -4.32 4.32
C GLY A 147 -4.87 -3.32 3.67
N GLU A 148 -3.58 -3.51 3.84
CA GLU A 148 -2.57 -2.59 3.34
C GLU A 148 -2.03 -3.02 1.96
N SER A 149 -1.51 -2.05 1.22
CA SER A 149 -0.98 -2.28 -0.13
C SER A 149 0.35 -3.04 -0.08
N THR A 150 0.46 -4.06 -0.90
CA THR A 150 1.69 -4.82 -1.11
C THR A 150 2.11 -4.74 -2.56
N ASN A 151 3.34 -4.36 -2.79
CA ASN A 151 3.90 -4.33 -4.11
C ASN A 151 4.22 -5.76 -4.59
N VAL A 152 3.56 -6.20 -5.64
CA VAL A 152 3.67 -7.56 -6.18
C VAL A 152 5.10 -7.92 -6.63
N LYS A 153 5.86 -6.93 -7.11
CA LYS A 153 7.22 -7.18 -7.63
C LYS A 153 8.28 -7.26 -6.54
N THR A 154 8.15 -6.42 -5.51
CA THR A 154 9.13 -6.35 -4.42
C THR A 154 8.74 -7.15 -3.19
N GLY A 155 7.46 -7.52 -3.05
CA GLY A 155 6.89 -8.12 -1.85
C GLY A 155 6.79 -7.17 -0.66
N LEU A 156 7.15 -5.89 -0.85
CA LEU A 156 7.14 -4.91 0.23
C LEU A 156 5.74 -4.36 0.44
N GLN A 157 5.32 -4.27 1.70
CA GLN A 157 4.07 -3.68 2.10
C GLN A 157 4.27 -2.19 2.46
N TYR A 158 3.43 -1.33 1.91
CA TYR A 158 3.48 0.10 2.18
C TYR A 158 2.68 0.43 3.45
N LEU A 159 3.38 0.85 4.48
CA LEU A 159 2.79 1.28 5.76
C LEU A 159 3.01 2.79 5.98
N ARG A 160 2.78 3.58 4.96
CA ARG A 160 2.87 5.05 4.94
C ARG A 160 4.27 5.58 5.22
N ALA A 161 4.72 5.59 6.47
CA ALA A 161 6.03 6.12 6.81
C ALA A 161 7.19 5.20 6.42
N ARG A 162 6.94 3.88 6.34
CA ARG A 162 7.99 2.89 6.03
C ARG A 162 7.45 1.74 5.20
N TYR A 163 8.37 1.08 4.52
CA TYR A 163 8.12 -0.21 3.87
C TYR A 163 8.41 -1.35 4.81
N TYR A 164 7.48 -2.30 4.87
CA TYR A 164 7.59 -3.51 5.65
C TYR A 164 7.89 -4.71 4.75
N ASN A 165 8.85 -5.52 5.15
CA ASN A 165 9.19 -6.78 4.51
C ASN A 165 8.63 -7.94 5.36
N ALA A 166 7.59 -8.59 4.87
CA ALA A 166 6.94 -9.69 5.57
C ALA A 166 7.86 -10.93 5.69
N GLU A 167 8.71 -11.18 4.68
CA GLU A 167 9.64 -12.31 4.68
C GLU A 167 10.63 -12.24 5.85
N ASN A 168 11.14 -11.04 6.12
CA ASN A 168 12.07 -10.80 7.23
C ASN A 168 11.36 -10.43 8.53
N GLY A 169 10.09 -10.05 8.49
CA GLY A 169 9.34 -9.55 9.65
C GLY A 169 9.78 -8.18 10.14
N THR A 170 10.43 -7.37 9.28
CA THR A 170 11.05 -6.09 9.66
C THR A 170 10.71 -4.97 8.69
N PHE A 171 10.85 -3.74 9.17
CA PHE A 171 10.86 -2.57 8.30
C PHE A 171 12.17 -2.45 7.52
N THR A 172 12.12 -1.84 6.34
CA THR A 172 13.31 -1.63 5.49
C THR A 172 14.17 -0.46 5.93
N THR A 173 13.61 0.46 6.73
CA THR A 173 14.28 1.65 7.26
C THR A 173 14.07 1.78 8.75
N GLU A 174 14.94 2.52 9.41
CA GLU A 174 14.84 2.84 10.83
C GLU A 174 13.59 3.65 11.16
N ASP A 175 12.99 3.40 12.34
CA ASP A 175 11.99 4.30 12.90
C ASP A 175 12.62 5.63 13.31
N SER A 176 11.89 6.72 13.13
CA SER A 176 12.24 8.01 13.73
C SER A 176 12.03 8.03 15.25
N ASP A 177 11.16 7.15 15.78
CA ASP A 177 11.00 6.93 17.22
C ASP A 177 12.17 6.12 17.77
N LEU A 178 12.83 6.65 18.79
CA LEU A 178 13.99 6.02 19.45
C LEU A 178 13.59 4.94 20.46
N GLY A 179 12.30 4.79 20.71
CA GLY A 179 11.79 3.95 21.79
C GLY A 179 12.15 4.47 23.18
N THR A 180 11.84 3.70 24.20
CA THR A 180 12.06 4.10 25.59
C THR A 180 12.94 3.10 26.34
N THR A 181 13.60 3.59 27.42
CA THR A 181 14.39 2.73 28.31
C THR A 181 13.51 1.87 29.21
N GLU A 182 12.30 2.32 29.48
CA GLU A 182 11.28 1.61 30.27
C GLU A 182 10.75 0.40 29.54
N ASN A 183 10.73 0.45 28.19
CA ASN A 183 10.38 -0.69 27.35
C ASN A 183 11.50 -0.95 26.31
N PRO A 184 12.52 -1.74 26.66
CA PRO A 184 13.67 -2.00 25.79
C PRO A 184 13.32 -2.63 24.43
N LEU A 185 12.17 -3.32 24.32
CA LEU A 185 11.70 -3.90 23.06
C LEU A 185 11.39 -2.84 22.01
N THR A 186 11.02 -1.63 22.42
CA THR A 186 10.76 -0.52 21.49
C THR A 186 12.03 0.10 20.91
N ARG A 187 13.21 -0.27 21.40
CA ARG A 187 14.50 0.28 20.95
C ARG A 187 15.03 -0.37 19.68
N ASN A 188 14.49 -1.53 19.28
CA ASN A 188 14.79 -2.06 17.97
C ASN A 188 13.92 -1.32 16.93
N ARG A 189 14.55 -0.41 16.22
CA ARG A 189 13.90 0.53 15.30
C ARG A 189 13.44 -0.10 13.97
N TYR A 190 13.77 -1.36 13.74
CA TYR A 190 13.37 -2.11 12.54
C TYR A 190 12.24 -3.10 12.80
N ASP A 191 11.97 -3.43 14.07
CA ASP A 191 10.98 -4.44 14.40
C ASP A 191 9.56 -4.04 14.00
N TYR A 192 8.88 -4.96 13.33
CA TYR A 192 7.45 -4.86 13.13
C TYR A 192 6.72 -5.33 14.39
N THR A 193 5.91 -4.44 14.97
CA THR A 193 5.02 -4.71 16.12
C THR A 193 5.73 -5.35 17.32
N THR A 194 6.99 -5.00 17.57
CA THR A 194 7.84 -5.61 18.63
C THR A 194 7.82 -7.13 18.58
N ASN A 195 7.87 -7.72 17.38
CA ASN A 195 7.79 -9.15 17.10
C ASN A 195 6.52 -9.85 17.62
N ASN A 196 5.41 -9.12 17.76
CA ASN A 196 4.12 -9.67 18.16
C ASN A 196 2.98 -9.32 17.18
N PRO A 197 3.08 -9.75 15.91
CA PRO A 197 2.12 -9.40 14.89
C PRO A 197 0.74 -10.04 15.09
N LEU A 198 0.63 -11.08 15.94
CA LEU A 198 -0.67 -11.68 16.25
C LEU A 198 -1.58 -10.75 17.05
N ASN A 199 -1.02 -9.91 17.91
CA ASN A 199 -1.77 -9.03 18.79
C ASN A 199 -1.78 -7.58 18.34
N TYR A 200 -0.79 -7.17 17.56
CA TYR A 200 -0.60 -5.79 17.14
C TYR A 200 -0.54 -5.67 15.61
N SER A 201 -0.75 -4.48 15.14
CA SER A 201 -0.46 -4.03 13.78
C SER A 201 0.10 -2.62 13.83
N ASP A 202 0.82 -2.22 12.81
CA ASP A 202 1.35 -0.86 12.68
C ASP A 202 0.89 -0.26 11.34
N PRO A 203 -0.28 0.38 11.31
CA PRO A 203 -0.81 0.97 10.07
C PRO A 203 -0.13 2.27 9.68
N THR A 204 0.63 2.89 10.58
CA THR A 204 1.30 4.17 10.32
C THR A 204 2.76 4.02 9.91
N GLY A 205 3.34 2.86 10.19
CA GLY A 205 4.77 2.62 10.07
C GLY A 205 5.60 3.21 11.20
N HIS A 206 4.97 3.65 12.33
CA HIS A 206 5.62 4.21 13.51
C HIS A 206 5.03 3.75 14.83
N SER A 207 3.84 3.12 14.83
CA SER A 207 3.13 2.87 16.08
C SER A 207 2.49 1.51 16.17
N LEU A 208 2.51 0.96 17.39
CA LEU A 208 1.80 -0.26 17.73
C LEU A 208 0.31 0.00 17.96
N TRP A 209 -0.52 -0.65 17.19
CA TRP A 209 -1.97 -0.66 17.40
C TRP A 209 -2.42 -2.01 17.92
N SER A 210 -2.96 -2.02 19.15
CA SER A 210 -3.59 -3.22 19.70
C SER A 210 -4.85 -3.57 18.92
N ARG A 211 -5.06 -4.86 18.63
CA ARG A 211 -6.31 -5.37 18.05
C ARG A 211 -7.53 -5.00 18.88
N ILE A 212 -7.37 -4.97 20.21
CA ILE A 212 -8.43 -4.56 21.16
C ILE A 212 -8.80 -3.09 20.94
N MET A 213 -7.82 -2.20 20.74
CA MET A 213 -8.06 -0.78 20.47
C MET A 213 -8.79 -0.57 19.14
N ARG A 214 -8.45 -1.36 18.11
CA ARG A 214 -9.14 -1.33 16.82
C ARG A 214 -10.60 -1.76 16.96
N ALA A 215 -10.87 -2.86 17.65
CA ALA A 215 -12.21 -3.35 17.91
C ALA A 215 -13.03 -2.36 18.76
N ALA A 216 -12.42 -1.74 19.78
CA ALA A 216 -13.07 -0.73 20.60
C ALA A 216 -13.42 0.54 19.82
N LYS A 217 -12.52 1.02 18.96
CA LYS A 217 -12.82 2.16 18.07
C LYS A 217 -13.95 1.85 17.07
N LYS A 218 -13.99 0.62 16.54
CA LYS A 218 -15.08 0.19 15.65
C LYS A 218 -16.42 0.16 16.39
N ALA A 219 -16.46 -0.35 17.62
CA ALA A 219 -17.67 -0.38 18.43
C ALA A 219 -18.15 1.02 18.90
N ALA A 220 -17.24 1.96 19.10
CA ALA A 220 -17.58 3.32 19.55
C ALA A 220 -18.13 4.23 18.43
N LYS A 221 -18.05 3.81 17.16
CA LYS A 221 -18.56 4.55 16.00
C LYS A 221 -19.94 4.08 15.52
N ILE A 222 -20.53 3.06 16.18
CA ILE A 222 -21.88 2.58 15.95
C ILE A 222 -22.83 3.26 16.96
#